data_bf8d0bdc9d709c60de845f6c55c7fbfe
#
_entry.id   bf8d0bdc9d709c60de845f6c55c7fbfe
#
_cell.length_a   1.000
_cell.length_b   1.000
_cell.length_c   1.000
_cell.angle_alpha   90.00
_cell.angle_beta   90.00
_cell.angle_gamma   90.00
#
_symmetry.space_group_name_H-M   'P 1'
#
loop_
_entity.id
_entity.type
_entity.pdbx_description
1 polymer ?
#
loop_
_entity_poly.entity_id
_entity_poly.type
_entity_poly.pdbx_seq_one_letter_code
_entity_poly.pdbx_strand_id
1 'polypeptide(L)'
;MDFTISDFYRKHEDGMTLIAGAGGMARTITEAGTLDYEMDPTLKEKFFHTNFGPHMLVVTTFMYARDNPFLIMDAIKYLVAKETAGLVIKNVYHIPIHESVIRYADAKNYPIFVLDSQTIYTDRLVYEVIRNSRQMQGIDALTDETRAVLRLDLSEEGLRQRVLSMIPSIQEQYYVVYLQFDNLFDETAFAACYEAYQNSDLYAPENRFICFGSGAFFVFSNESIMSFYADRSLQHIVETLSAGNVPESVGVSEIHLRLAEFRVALNEARFAALAGRTRDSEYVRYEDLGTYRAVLPFARSAEMRHFAEQVLDPLADHDIENNTALLETLTGYVLAGCTFKAAAAVLAQHENTIRYRMDKVSDITGLSYKEHDQLEVLSLAVKIREAGRLLEELEG
;
A
#
# COMPACT_ATOMS: atom_id res chain seq x y z
N MET A 1 2.51 6.43 7.26
CA MET A 1 3.87 6.44 6.65
C MET A 1 4.66 7.61 7.18
N ASP A 2 5.81 7.34 7.76
CA ASP A 2 6.63 8.37 8.38
C ASP A 2 7.77 8.77 7.46
N PHE A 3 7.87 10.05 7.12
CA PHE A 3 9.03 10.56 6.40
C PHE A 3 10.23 10.61 7.35
N THR A 4 11.30 9.83 7.06
CA THR A 4 12.43 9.65 7.97
C THR A 4 13.69 10.42 7.54
N ILE A 5 14.65 10.53 8.46
CA ILE A 5 15.99 11.05 8.15
C ILE A 5 16.67 10.22 7.04
N SER A 6 16.47 8.90 7.03
CA SER A 6 17.01 8.04 5.98
C SER A 6 16.46 8.38 4.60
N ASP A 7 15.15 8.63 4.51
CA ASP A 7 14.50 9.01 3.25
C ASP A 7 14.96 10.37 2.75
N PHE A 8 15.11 11.31 3.67
CA PHE A 8 15.67 12.61 3.37
C PHE A 8 17.12 12.50 2.87
N TYR A 9 17.97 11.74 3.56
CA TYR A 9 19.38 11.58 3.21
C TYR A 9 19.55 10.92 1.84
N ARG A 10 18.81 9.86 1.54
CA ARG A 10 18.86 9.14 0.25
C ARG A 10 18.63 10.06 -0.96
N LYS A 11 17.80 11.09 -0.81
CA LYS A 11 17.52 12.08 -1.88
C LYS A 11 18.66 13.07 -2.08
N HIS A 12 19.58 13.18 -1.12
CA HIS A 12 20.64 14.21 -1.09
C HIS A 12 22.04 13.64 -0.89
N GLU A 13 22.20 12.31 -0.96
CA GLU A 13 23.47 11.63 -0.67
C GLU A 13 24.67 12.13 -1.51
N ASP A 14 24.40 12.52 -2.76
CA ASP A 14 25.44 13.08 -3.65
C ASP A 14 25.99 14.45 -3.22
N GLY A 15 25.30 15.15 -2.35
CA GLY A 15 25.68 16.52 -1.94
C GLY A 15 25.70 16.74 -0.42
N MET A 16 25.58 15.66 0.37
CA MET A 16 25.46 15.73 1.81
C MET A 16 26.23 14.59 2.48
N THR A 17 27.00 14.89 3.49
CA THR A 17 27.78 13.90 4.25
C THR A 17 27.27 13.77 5.68
N LEU A 18 26.93 12.55 6.11
CA LEU A 18 26.64 12.24 7.51
C LEU A 18 27.94 12.23 8.31
N ILE A 19 28.06 13.10 9.31
CA ILE A 19 29.27 13.23 10.14
C ILE A 19 29.12 12.66 11.56
N ALA A 20 27.89 12.46 12.04
CA ALA A 20 27.61 11.88 13.36
C ALA A 20 26.18 11.35 13.45
N GLY A 21 25.90 10.50 14.44
CA GLY A 21 24.56 10.10 14.83
C GLY A 21 23.91 9.08 13.89
N ALA A 22 24.67 8.20 13.25
CA ALA A 22 24.16 7.18 12.32
C ALA A 22 23.03 6.29 12.90
N GLY A 23 23.01 6.06 14.21
CA GLY A 23 21.94 5.32 14.88
C GLY A 23 20.57 6.02 14.88
N GLY A 24 20.50 7.28 14.45
CA GLY A 24 19.26 8.07 14.42
C GLY A 24 18.62 8.20 13.04
N MET A 25 19.06 7.44 12.04
CA MET A 25 18.55 7.54 10.67
C MET A 25 17.06 7.18 10.52
N ALA A 26 16.50 6.36 11.43
CA ALA A 26 15.08 6.01 11.45
C ALA A 26 14.19 7.07 12.13
N ARG A 27 14.72 8.20 12.58
CA ARG A 27 13.91 9.27 13.19
C ARG A 27 12.97 9.88 12.18
N THR A 28 11.73 10.06 12.58
CA THR A 28 10.68 10.72 11.78
C THR A 28 10.93 12.21 11.65
N ILE A 29 10.63 12.77 10.49
CA ILE A 29 10.63 14.20 10.22
C ILE A 29 9.19 14.65 9.92
N THR A 30 8.68 15.59 10.72
CA THR A 30 7.35 16.19 10.50
C THR A 30 7.43 17.63 10.04
N GLU A 31 8.49 18.32 10.39
CA GLU A 31 8.72 19.73 10.09
C GLU A 31 10.18 20.02 9.80
N ALA A 32 10.46 21.19 9.24
CA ALA A 32 11.81 21.70 9.12
C ALA A 32 11.86 23.18 9.50
N GLY A 33 13.03 23.61 9.99
CA GLY A 33 13.26 25.00 10.37
C GLY A 33 14.73 25.38 10.29
N THR A 34 15.01 26.66 10.35
CA THR A 34 16.37 27.20 10.34
C THR A 34 16.78 27.65 11.73
N LEU A 35 18.04 27.39 12.10
CA LEU A 35 18.67 27.85 13.33
C LEU A 35 19.76 28.85 12.97
N ASP A 36 19.51 30.15 13.13
CA ASP A 36 20.49 31.20 12.86
C ASP A 36 20.66 32.12 14.06
N TYR A 37 19.74 33.04 14.33
CA TYR A 37 19.83 34.04 15.37
C TYR A 37 19.35 33.57 16.77
N GLU A 38 18.64 32.47 16.86
CA GLU A 38 18.05 31.99 18.10
C GLU A 38 19.09 31.63 19.17
N MET A 39 20.27 31.28 18.72
CA MET A 39 21.43 30.97 19.59
C MET A 39 22.42 32.12 19.74
N ASP A 40 22.19 33.25 19.08
CA ASP A 40 23.00 34.42 19.26
C ASP A 40 22.96 34.88 20.73
N PRO A 41 24.12 35.06 21.40
CA PRO A 41 24.17 35.43 22.82
C PRO A 41 23.37 36.69 23.17
N THR A 42 23.18 37.60 22.22
CA THR A 42 22.46 38.87 22.44
C THR A 42 20.97 38.77 22.25
N LEU A 43 20.50 37.73 21.56
CA LEU A 43 19.09 37.48 21.19
C LEU A 43 18.48 36.27 21.86
N LYS A 44 19.34 35.39 22.43
CA LYS A 44 18.95 34.08 23.01
C LYS A 44 17.81 34.16 24.01
N GLU A 45 17.83 35.14 24.92
CA GLU A 45 16.77 35.27 25.93
C GLU A 45 15.38 35.52 25.33
N LYS A 46 15.33 36.14 24.16
CA LYS A 46 14.10 36.54 23.48
C LYS A 46 13.50 35.41 22.60
N PHE A 47 14.32 34.61 21.97
CA PHE A 47 13.89 33.66 20.90
C PHE A 47 14.13 32.17 21.23
N PHE A 48 14.89 31.88 22.31
CA PHE A 48 15.34 30.52 22.64
C PHE A 48 14.22 29.49 22.94
N HIS A 49 13.01 29.92 23.28
CA HIS A 49 11.99 29.02 23.83
C HIS A 49 10.91 28.54 22.86
N THR A 50 10.82 29.08 21.66
CA THR A 50 9.59 28.97 20.86
C THR A 50 9.70 28.27 19.50
N ASN A 51 10.90 28.06 18.95
CA ASN A 51 11.02 27.75 17.52
C ASN A 51 11.32 26.28 17.17
N PHE A 52 11.70 25.45 18.14
CA PHE A 52 12.10 24.07 17.87
C PHE A 52 11.33 23.07 18.71
N GLY A 53 10.88 21.98 18.07
CA GLY A 53 10.08 20.92 18.67
C GLY A 53 10.49 19.51 18.20
N PRO A 54 9.83 18.48 18.74
CA PRO A 54 10.06 17.09 18.36
C PRO A 54 9.90 16.88 16.83
N HIS A 55 10.70 15.97 16.29
CA HIS A 55 10.63 15.55 14.89
C HIS A 55 10.93 16.64 13.84
N MET A 56 11.44 17.79 14.23
CA MET A 56 11.87 18.85 13.31
C MET A 56 13.27 18.60 12.77
N LEU A 57 13.46 18.63 11.45
CA LEU A 57 14.79 18.72 10.84
C LEU A 57 15.27 20.16 10.87
N VAL A 58 16.44 20.40 11.46
CA VAL A 58 16.99 21.76 11.61
C VAL A 58 18.10 21.98 10.59
N VAL A 59 18.05 23.12 9.90
CA VAL A 59 19.10 23.55 8.97
C VAL A 59 19.79 24.79 9.50
N THR A 60 21.11 24.87 9.43
CA THR A 60 21.89 26.02 9.95
C THR A 60 23.12 26.30 9.13
N THR A 61 23.58 27.54 9.16
CA THR A 61 24.90 27.95 8.70
C THR A 61 25.90 28.14 9.86
N PHE A 62 25.40 28.11 11.10
CA PHE A 62 26.15 28.48 12.31
C PHE A 62 26.80 29.87 12.24
N MET A 63 26.20 30.81 11.52
CA MET A 63 26.77 32.16 11.36
C MET A 63 27.09 32.83 12.71
N TYR A 64 26.24 32.64 13.72
CA TYR A 64 26.46 33.18 15.07
C TYR A 64 27.66 32.54 15.82
N ALA A 65 28.09 31.36 15.40
CA ALA A 65 29.22 30.64 16.01
C ALA A 65 30.57 30.91 15.30
N ARG A 66 30.58 31.78 14.30
CA ARG A 66 31.75 32.09 13.47
C ARG A 66 32.99 32.48 14.30
N ASP A 67 32.78 33.33 15.29
CA ASP A 67 33.85 33.83 16.15
C ASP A 67 34.05 32.99 17.42
N ASN A 68 33.14 32.10 17.73
CA ASN A 68 33.18 31.18 18.87
C ASN A 68 32.60 29.81 18.55
N PRO A 69 33.39 28.86 18.01
CA PRO A 69 32.90 27.51 17.65
C PRO A 69 32.35 26.68 18.84
N PHE A 70 32.63 27.04 20.09
CA PHE A 70 32.08 26.34 21.26
C PHE A 70 30.57 26.49 21.36
N LEU A 71 29.95 27.52 20.78
CA LEU A 71 28.51 27.73 20.73
C LEU A 71 27.78 26.61 19.97
N ILE A 72 28.47 25.89 19.07
CA ILE A 72 27.92 24.74 18.33
C ILE A 72 27.51 23.63 19.28
N MET A 73 28.31 23.34 20.31
CA MET A 73 27.99 22.31 21.30
C MET A 73 26.69 22.65 22.06
N ASP A 74 26.53 23.93 22.44
CA ASP A 74 25.33 24.36 23.15
C ASP A 74 24.08 24.25 22.30
N ALA A 75 24.20 24.60 21.01
CA ALA A 75 23.09 24.43 20.06
C ALA A 75 22.70 22.97 19.88
N ILE A 76 23.66 22.07 19.73
CA ILE A 76 23.35 20.63 19.56
C ILE A 76 22.73 20.06 20.84
N LYS A 77 23.23 20.40 22.01
CA LYS A 77 22.60 20.00 23.29
C LYS A 77 21.17 20.49 23.39
N TYR A 78 20.91 21.72 22.96
CA TYR A 78 19.58 22.30 22.94
C TYR A 78 18.65 21.55 21.98
N LEU A 79 19.07 21.31 20.73
CA LEU A 79 18.28 20.61 19.74
C LEU A 79 17.98 19.17 20.14
N VAL A 80 18.97 18.47 20.71
CA VAL A 80 18.77 17.12 21.28
C VAL A 80 17.75 17.14 22.42
N ALA A 81 17.81 18.14 23.31
CA ALA A 81 16.84 18.28 24.41
C ALA A 81 15.42 18.63 23.93
N LYS A 82 15.29 19.22 22.74
CA LYS A 82 14.01 19.48 22.05
C LYS A 82 13.53 18.30 21.22
N GLU A 83 14.25 17.18 21.23
CA GLU A 83 13.92 15.97 20.49
C GLU A 83 13.79 16.17 18.97
N THR A 84 14.54 17.17 18.43
CA THR A 84 14.54 17.39 16.98
C THR A 84 15.05 16.17 16.24
N ALA A 85 14.64 15.99 14.98
CA ALA A 85 14.95 14.81 14.17
C ALA A 85 16.43 14.69 13.83
N GLY A 86 17.05 15.82 13.47
CA GLY A 86 18.46 15.89 13.07
C GLY A 86 18.88 17.30 12.69
N LEU A 87 20.14 17.46 12.28
CA LEU A 87 20.74 18.73 11.95
C LEU A 87 21.46 18.67 10.60
N VAL A 88 21.19 19.62 9.72
CA VAL A 88 21.92 19.85 8.46
C VAL A 88 22.72 21.15 8.58
N ILE A 89 24.02 21.07 8.37
CA ILE A 89 24.94 22.21 8.46
C ILE A 89 25.38 22.60 7.06
N LYS A 90 25.00 23.78 6.59
CA LYS A 90 25.60 24.41 5.41
C LYS A 90 26.82 25.22 5.85
N ASN A 91 27.96 24.56 5.89
CA ASN A 91 29.19 25.15 6.48
C ASN A 91 29.87 26.16 5.54
N VAL A 92 29.20 27.26 5.23
CA VAL A 92 29.67 28.33 4.35
C VAL A 92 30.90 29.03 4.93
N TYR A 93 31.03 29.10 6.24
CA TYR A 93 32.08 29.79 6.96
C TYR A 93 33.28 28.91 7.32
N HIS A 94 33.24 27.60 6.90
CA HIS A 94 34.26 26.61 7.23
C HIS A 94 34.58 26.52 8.73
N ILE A 95 33.53 26.65 9.57
CA ILE A 95 33.68 26.57 11.03
C ILE A 95 34.07 25.14 11.40
N PRO A 96 35.11 24.92 12.18
CA PRO A 96 35.54 23.60 12.59
C PRO A 96 34.53 22.99 13.57
N ILE A 97 34.02 21.78 13.23
CA ILE A 97 33.17 21.01 14.13
C ILE A 97 34.04 20.15 15.03
N HIS A 98 34.05 20.48 16.32
CA HIS A 98 34.96 19.85 17.28
C HIS A 98 34.56 18.37 17.51
N GLU A 99 35.55 17.50 17.71
CA GLU A 99 35.32 16.06 17.92
C GLU A 99 34.38 15.74 19.07
N SER A 100 34.36 16.56 20.12
CA SER A 100 33.40 16.41 21.25
C SER A 100 31.94 16.54 20.82
N VAL A 101 31.65 17.33 19.78
CA VAL A 101 30.33 17.50 19.20
C VAL A 101 29.89 16.19 18.51
N ILE A 102 30.81 15.64 17.70
CA ILE A 102 30.59 14.35 17.01
C ILE A 102 30.31 13.24 18.02
N ARG A 103 31.19 13.08 19.02
CA ARG A 103 31.02 12.08 20.08
C ARG A 103 29.72 12.24 20.85
N TYR A 104 29.30 13.46 21.14
CA TYR A 104 28.03 13.71 21.82
C TYR A 104 26.82 13.32 20.95
N ALA A 105 26.85 13.72 19.68
CA ALA A 105 25.80 13.39 18.71
C ALA A 105 25.69 11.87 18.50
N ASP A 106 26.80 11.15 18.36
CA ASP A 106 26.85 9.69 18.26
C ASP A 106 26.24 9.02 19.51
N ALA A 107 26.65 9.48 20.71
CA ALA A 107 26.11 8.96 21.96
C ALA A 107 24.59 9.19 22.14
N LYS A 108 24.02 10.16 21.44
CA LYS A 108 22.60 10.50 21.43
C LYS A 108 21.85 9.97 20.21
N ASN A 109 22.53 9.25 19.30
CA ASN A 109 21.98 8.87 18.01
C ASN A 109 21.30 10.07 17.33
N TYR A 110 21.99 11.22 17.30
CA TYR A 110 21.47 12.47 16.75
C TYR A 110 22.16 12.75 15.41
N PRO A 111 21.48 12.55 14.26
CA PRO A 111 22.07 12.71 12.94
C PRO A 111 22.52 14.15 12.69
N ILE A 112 23.78 14.30 12.29
CA ILE A 112 24.35 15.58 11.85
C ILE A 112 24.92 15.39 10.46
N PHE A 113 24.46 16.21 9.54
CA PHE A 113 24.92 16.26 8.15
C PHE A 113 25.65 17.54 7.86
N VAL A 114 26.64 17.46 6.99
CA VAL A 114 27.28 18.62 6.35
C VAL A 114 26.87 18.64 4.88
N LEU A 115 26.38 19.78 4.44
CA LEU A 115 25.99 20.01 3.07
C LEU A 115 27.22 20.49 2.28
N ASP A 116 27.69 19.67 1.37
CA ASP A 116 28.85 19.92 0.53
C ASP A 116 28.53 20.73 -0.74
N SER A 117 27.27 20.69 -1.17
CA SER A 117 26.83 21.33 -2.41
C SER A 117 26.66 22.86 -2.27
N GLN A 118 27.31 23.60 -3.16
CA GLN A 118 27.08 25.03 -3.31
C GLN A 118 25.75 25.36 -4.00
N THR A 119 25.13 24.37 -4.66
CA THR A 119 23.91 24.52 -5.46
C THR A 119 22.62 24.30 -4.66
N ILE A 120 22.70 23.66 -3.49
CA ILE A 120 21.54 23.43 -2.64
C ILE A 120 21.37 24.59 -1.66
N TYR A 121 20.24 25.29 -1.75
CA TYR A 121 19.87 26.37 -0.85
C TYR A 121 19.10 25.82 0.36
N THR A 122 19.36 26.40 1.53
CA THR A 122 18.70 26.01 2.81
C THR A 122 17.19 26.10 2.73
N ASP A 123 16.66 27.16 2.11
CA ASP A 123 15.23 27.38 1.95
C ASP A 123 14.58 26.28 1.12
N ARG A 124 15.28 25.79 0.09
CA ARG A 124 14.81 24.68 -0.75
C ARG A 124 14.72 23.39 0.04
N LEU A 125 15.69 23.08 0.89
CA LEU A 125 15.66 21.92 1.77
C LEU A 125 14.49 21.98 2.75
N VAL A 126 14.30 23.12 3.41
CA VAL A 126 13.20 23.33 4.34
C VAL A 126 11.85 23.16 3.63
N TYR A 127 11.68 23.77 2.47
CA TYR A 127 10.46 23.63 1.67
C TYR A 127 10.20 22.18 1.25
N GLU A 128 11.23 21.49 0.79
CA GLU A 128 11.13 20.09 0.37
C GLU A 128 10.71 19.16 1.51
N VAL A 129 11.30 19.32 2.69
CA VAL A 129 10.94 18.54 3.88
C VAL A 129 9.48 18.80 4.27
N ILE A 130 9.06 20.05 4.34
CA ILE A 130 7.68 20.40 4.68
C ILE A 130 6.70 19.82 3.65
N ARG A 131 7.04 19.90 2.36
CA ARG A 131 6.23 19.33 1.28
C ARG A 131 6.10 17.82 1.42
N ASN A 132 7.21 17.10 1.60
CA ASN A 132 7.23 15.65 1.71
C ASN A 132 6.47 15.17 2.96
N SER A 133 6.67 15.82 4.11
CA SER A 133 5.96 15.49 5.34
C SER A 133 4.44 15.68 5.20
N ARG A 134 3.98 16.81 4.63
CA ARG A 134 2.55 17.05 4.38
C ARG A 134 1.97 16.06 3.37
N GLN A 135 2.74 15.67 2.36
CA GLN A 135 2.33 14.69 1.37
C GLN A 135 2.11 13.32 2.01
N MET A 136 3.03 12.87 2.87
CA MET A 136 2.89 11.60 3.60
C MET A 136 1.69 11.61 4.55
N GLN A 137 1.47 12.69 5.31
CA GLN A 137 0.27 12.83 6.14
C GLN A 137 -1.02 12.79 5.30
N GLY A 138 -1.01 13.36 4.11
CA GLY A 138 -2.14 13.29 3.17
C GLY A 138 -2.40 11.87 2.67
N ILE A 139 -1.35 11.09 2.42
CA ILE A 139 -1.45 9.67 2.01
C ILE A 139 -2.06 8.84 3.15
N ASP A 140 -1.60 9.01 4.38
CA ASP A 140 -2.13 8.30 5.53
C ASP A 140 -3.61 8.62 5.77
N ALA A 141 -3.98 9.90 5.70
CA ALA A 141 -5.37 10.33 5.83
C ALA A 141 -6.27 9.69 4.75
N LEU A 142 -5.81 9.64 3.49
CA LEU A 142 -6.55 8.96 2.41
C LEU A 142 -6.66 7.45 2.64
N THR A 143 -5.60 6.81 3.13
CA THR A 143 -5.60 5.39 3.48
C THR A 143 -6.61 5.09 4.58
N ASP A 144 -6.66 5.89 5.64
CA ASP A 144 -7.60 5.74 6.74
C ASP A 144 -9.05 6.00 6.31
N GLU A 145 -9.29 7.01 5.49
CA GLU A 145 -10.60 7.26 4.90
C GLU A 145 -11.05 6.10 4.00
N THR A 146 -10.15 5.54 3.18
CA THR A 146 -10.46 4.36 2.34
C THR A 146 -10.79 3.16 3.20
N ARG A 147 -10.04 2.93 4.29
CA ARG A 147 -10.32 1.87 5.27
C ARG A 147 -11.69 2.06 5.93
N ALA A 148 -12.05 3.29 6.26
CA ALA A 148 -13.36 3.63 6.80
C ALA A 148 -14.49 3.38 5.79
N VAL A 149 -14.30 3.75 4.52
CA VAL A 149 -15.25 3.46 3.43
C VAL A 149 -15.49 1.96 3.30
N LEU A 150 -14.45 1.14 3.40
CA LEU A 150 -14.57 -0.32 3.26
C LEU A 150 -15.25 -1.00 4.46
N ARG A 151 -15.07 -0.47 5.69
CA ARG A 151 -15.49 -1.13 6.93
C ARG A 151 -16.81 -0.63 7.51
N LEU A 152 -17.08 0.68 7.41
CA LEU A 152 -18.23 1.29 8.07
C LEU A 152 -19.51 1.05 7.27
N ASP A 153 -20.61 0.79 7.96
CA ASP A 153 -21.94 0.78 7.36
C ASP A 153 -22.46 2.20 7.22
N LEU A 154 -22.26 2.79 6.04
CA LEU A 154 -22.62 4.16 5.71
C LEU A 154 -23.88 4.19 4.85
N SER A 155 -24.74 5.19 5.08
CA SER A 155 -25.83 5.49 4.15
C SER A 155 -25.26 5.95 2.78
N GLU A 156 -26.05 5.86 1.71
CA GLU A 156 -25.64 6.33 0.37
C GLU A 156 -25.12 7.77 0.38
N GLU A 157 -25.84 8.66 1.07
CA GLU A 157 -25.43 10.05 1.20
C GLU A 157 -24.16 10.21 2.04
N GLY A 158 -24.02 9.45 3.13
CA GLY A 158 -22.81 9.46 3.96
C GLY A 158 -21.60 8.98 3.19
N LEU A 159 -21.75 7.93 2.36
CA LEU A 159 -20.68 7.43 1.49
C LEU A 159 -20.32 8.48 0.42
N ARG A 160 -21.31 9.07 -0.25
CA ARG A 160 -21.09 10.13 -1.24
C ARG A 160 -20.31 11.32 -0.66
N GLN A 161 -20.71 11.82 0.51
CA GLN A 161 -20.02 12.93 1.18
C GLN A 161 -18.57 12.59 1.50
N ARG A 162 -18.31 11.38 1.97
CA ARG A 162 -16.96 10.93 2.28
C ARG A 162 -16.09 10.80 1.03
N VAL A 163 -16.62 10.27 -0.07
CA VAL A 163 -15.91 10.19 -1.35
C VAL A 163 -15.54 11.57 -1.86
N LEU A 164 -16.47 12.52 -1.80
CA LEU A 164 -16.24 13.92 -2.19
C LEU A 164 -15.20 14.62 -1.29
N SER A 165 -15.08 14.23 -0.02
CA SER A 165 -14.01 14.75 0.85
C SER A 165 -12.63 14.19 0.48
N MET A 166 -12.56 12.95 -0.01
CA MET A 166 -11.31 12.30 -0.47
C MET A 166 -10.89 12.80 -1.86
N ILE A 167 -11.84 12.93 -2.77
CA ILE A 167 -11.64 13.31 -4.17
C ILE A 167 -12.67 14.37 -4.56
N PRO A 168 -12.42 15.65 -4.25
CA PRO A 168 -13.43 16.71 -4.43
C PRO A 168 -13.92 16.88 -5.86
N SER A 169 -13.09 16.56 -6.85
CA SER A 169 -13.38 16.72 -8.29
C SER A 169 -13.81 15.43 -8.99
N ILE A 170 -14.04 14.34 -8.25
CA ILE A 170 -14.46 13.06 -8.85
C ILE A 170 -15.77 13.23 -9.63
N GLN A 171 -15.84 12.58 -10.79
CA GLN A 171 -17.06 12.49 -11.60
C GLN A 171 -17.93 11.33 -11.11
N GLU A 172 -19.23 11.34 -11.48
CA GLU A 172 -20.12 10.21 -11.19
C GLU A 172 -19.73 8.94 -11.96
N GLN A 173 -19.00 9.09 -13.09
CA GLN A 173 -18.49 7.98 -13.87
C GLN A 173 -17.04 7.71 -13.49
N TYR A 174 -16.77 6.53 -12.98
CA TYR A 174 -15.42 6.12 -12.56
C TYR A 174 -15.28 4.60 -12.58
N TYR A 175 -14.04 4.14 -12.54
CA TYR A 175 -13.66 2.77 -12.22
C TYR A 175 -12.42 2.78 -11.33
N VAL A 176 -12.13 1.63 -10.74
CA VAL A 176 -11.02 1.46 -9.81
C VAL A 176 -10.09 0.36 -10.33
N VAL A 177 -8.81 0.62 -10.30
CA VAL A 177 -7.75 -0.37 -10.50
C VAL A 177 -7.07 -0.62 -9.17
N TYR A 178 -6.85 -1.88 -8.80
CA TYR A 178 -6.06 -2.25 -7.63
C TYR A 178 -4.81 -3.01 -8.06
N LEU A 179 -3.65 -2.43 -7.77
CA LEU A 179 -2.35 -3.05 -7.98
C LEU A 179 -1.96 -3.74 -6.67
N GLN A 180 -1.90 -5.06 -6.68
CA GLN A 180 -1.43 -5.87 -5.56
C GLN A 180 0.05 -6.17 -5.77
N PHE A 181 0.88 -5.85 -4.79
CA PHE A 181 2.29 -6.18 -4.79
C PHE A 181 2.58 -7.29 -3.78
N ASP A 182 3.80 -7.80 -3.78
CA ASP A 182 4.28 -8.75 -2.79
C ASP A 182 4.46 -8.08 -1.40
N ASN A 183 4.78 -8.87 -0.40
CA ASN A 183 5.03 -8.40 0.96
C ASN A 183 6.29 -7.49 1.10
N LEU A 184 7.07 -7.33 0.03
CA LEU A 184 8.23 -6.43 -0.03
C LEU A 184 7.85 -5.02 -0.53
N PHE A 185 6.57 -4.80 -0.84
CA PHE A 185 6.08 -3.47 -1.22
C PHE A 185 6.03 -2.56 0.00
N ASP A 186 7.15 -1.90 0.23
CA ASP A 186 7.36 -0.99 1.36
C ASP A 186 7.00 0.47 1.03
N GLU A 187 7.18 1.34 1.99
CA GLU A 187 6.94 2.78 1.85
C GLU A 187 7.77 3.41 0.73
N THR A 188 8.97 2.89 0.47
CA THR A 188 9.86 3.39 -0.59
C THR A 188 9.31 3.05 -1.96
N ALA A 189 8.86 1.82 -2.15
CA ALA A 189 8.24 1.36 -3.38
C ALA A 189 6.94 2.14 -3.66
N PHE A 190 6.10 2.34 -2.62
CA PHE A 190 4.91 3.18 -2.76
C PHE A 190 5.23 4.63 -3.12
N ALA A 191 6.23 5.24 -2.47
CA ALA A 191 6.65 6.60 -2.78
C ALA A 191 7.10 6.76 -4.23
N ALA A 192 7.83 5.77 -4.79
CA ALA A 192 8.22 5.75 -6.20
C ALA A 192 7.00 5.66 -7.13
N CYS A 193 6.03 4.80 -6.83
CA CYS A 193 4.77 4.69 -7.57
C CYS A 193 3.97 6.00 -7.50
N TYR A 194 3.91 6.64 -6.33
CA TYR A 194 3.21 7.90 -6.15
C TYR A 194 3.89 9.06 -6.89
N GLU A 195 5.22 9.09 -6.92
CA GLU A 195 5.98 10.07 -7.70
C GLU A 195 5.77 9.87 -9.21
N ALA A 196 5.77 8.63 -9.68
CA ALA A 196 5.45 8.30 -11.07
C ALA A 196 4.03 8.77 -11.44
N TYR A 197 3.04 8.52 -10.58
CA TYR A 197 1.69 9.04 -10.74
C TYR A 197 1.66 10.57 -10.86
N GLN A 198 2.33 11.29 -9.94
CA GLN A 198 2.35 12.75 -9.94
C GLN A 198 2.99 13.37 -11.20
N ASN A 199 3.94 12.68 -11.80
CA ASN A 199 4.67 13.13 -12.99
C ASN A 199 4.06 12.62 -14.30
N SER A 200 2.95 11.89 -14.25
CA SER A 200 2.27 11.31 -15.42
C SER A 200 1.07 12.12 -15.90
N ASP A 201 0.56 11.78 -17.06
CA ASP A 201 -0.70 12.26 -17.63
C ASP A 201 -1.94 11.75 -16.87
N LEU A 202 -1.77 10.76 -16.00
CA LEU A 202 -2.83 10.25 -15.11
C LEU A 202 -3.12 11.19 -13.93
N TYR A 203 -2.21 12.11 -13.63
CA TYR A 203 -2.37 13.06 -12.54
C TYR A 203 -3.36 14.15 -12.90
N ALA A 204 -4.58 14.02 -12.38
CA ALA A 204 -5.68 14.94 -12.59
C ALA A 204 -6.48 15.12 -11.27
N PRO A 205 -7.17 16.27 -11.08
CA PRO A 205 -7.96 16.54 -9.87
C PRO A 205 -9.05 15.51 -9.59
N GLU A 206 -9.61 14.91 -10.63
CA GLU A 206 -10.66 13.89 -10.60
C GLU A 206 -10.11 12.48 -10.32
N ASN A 207 -8.82 12.25 -10.52
CA ASN A 207 -8.16 10.97 -10.29
C ASN A 207 -7.50 10.91 -8.91
N ARG A 208 -7.33 9.70 -8.38
CA ARG A 208 -6.63 9.52 -7.11
C ARG A 208 -5.87 8.19 -7.04
N PHE A 209 -4.63 8.27 -6.60
CA PHE A 209 -3.81 7.12 -6.26
C PHE A 209 -3.75 6.99 -4.73
N ILE A 210 -4.10 5.82 -4.18
CA ILE A 210 -4.32 5.63 -2.75
C ILE A 210 -3.57 4.37 -2.30
N CYS A 211 -2.67 4.49 -1.33
CA CYS A 211 -2.01 3.34 -0.69
C CYS A 211 -3.02 2.53 0.14
N PHE A 212 -3.01 1.20 0.00
CA PHE A 212 -3.89 0.34 0.79
C PHE A 212 -3.36 -1.09 0.91
N GLY A 213 -3.10 -1.54 2.13
CA GLY A 213 -2.51 -2.87 2.38
C GLY A 213 -1.14 -3.00 1.72
N SER A 214 -0.87 -4.14 1.11
CA SER A 214 0.32 -4.39 0.29
C SER A 214 0.15 -3.96 -1.18
N GLY A 215 -0.68 -2.93 -1.43
CA GLY A 215 -0.98 -2.47 -2.77
C GLY A 215 -1.44 -1.02 -2.84
N ALA A 216 -2.02 -0.66 -3.96
CA ALA A 216 -2.55 0.67 -4.19
C ALA A 216 -3.80 0.65 -5.07
N PHE A 217 -4.78 1.49 -4.72
CA PHE A 217 -5.89 1.80 -5.58
C PHE A 217 -5.55 2.96 -6.50
N PHE A 218 -5.98 2.88 -7.73
CA PHE A 218 -6.09 4.01 -8.63
C PHE A 218 -7.56 4.22 -9.02
N VAL A 219 -8.12 5.33 -8.61
CA VAL A 219 -9.47 5.76 -8.98
C VAL A 219 -9.34 6.63 -10.22
N PHE A 220 -9.87 6.14 -11.32
CA PHE A 220 -9.93 6.88 -12.58
C PHE A 220 -11.36 7.39 -12.81
N SER A 221 -11.48 8.68 -13.07
CA SER A 221 -12.76 9.35 -13.27
C SER A 221 -12.66 10.31 -14.43
N ASN A 222 -13.59 10.22 -15.40
CA ASN A 222 -13.61 11.08 -16.58
C ASN A 222 -14.98 11.03 -17.26
N GLU A 223 -15.40 12.13 -17.89
CA GLU A 223 -16.66 12.17 -18.66
C GLU A 223 -16.69 11.20 -19.85
N SER A 224 -15.54 10.87 -20.41
CA SER A 224 -15.40 9.93 -21.53
C SER A 224 -14.83 8.56 -21.11
N ILE A 225 -15.21 8.07 -19.94
CA ILE A 225 -14.61 6.92 -19.25
C ILE A 225 -14.55 5.66 -20.10
N MET A 226 -15.52 5.41 -20.97
CA MET A 226 -15.59 4.23 -21.82
C MET A 226 -14.37 4.06 -22.74
N SER A 227 -13.80 5.18 -23.23
CA SER A 227 -12.59 5.13 -24.06
C SER A 227 -11.32 4.82 -23.27
N PHE A 228 -11.33 5.06 -21.96
CA PHE A 228 -10.21 4.81 -21.04
C PHE A 228 -10.28 3.44 -20.36
N TYR A 229 -11.42 2.75 -20.47
CA TYR A 229 -11.61 1.39 -19.94
C TYR A 229 -11.08 0.32 -20.91
N ALA A 230 -10.55 0.70 -22.08
CA ALA A 230 -9.96 -0.21 -23.05
C ALA A 230 -8.61 -0.78 -22.57
N ASP A 231 -8.26 -1.95 -23.04
CA ASP A 231 -7.05 -2.70 -22.63
C ASP A 231 -5.76 -1.89 -22.76
N ARG A 232 -5.58 -1.15 -23.86
CA ARG A 232 -4.40 -0.30 -24.06
C ARG A 232 -4.25 0.78 -23.00
N SER A 233 -5.35 1.35 -22.54
CA SER A 233 -5.34 2.38 -21.47
C SER A 233 -5.05 1.74 -20.12
N LEU A 234 -5.59 0.57 -19.84
CA LEU A 234 -5.30 -0.17 -18.61
C LEU A 234 -3.84 -0.59 -18.54
N GLN A 235 -3.25 -1.07 -19.64
CA GLN A 235 -1.84 -1.39 -19.71
C GLN A 235 -0.98 -0.15 -19.40
N HIS A 236 -1.28 0.99 -20.02
CA HIS A 236 -0.58 2.25 -19.74
C HIS A 236 -0.68 2.66 -18.25
N ILE A 237 -1.86 2.52 -17.63
CA ILE A 237 -2.07 2.78 -16.21
C ILE A 237 -1.16 1.88 -15.36
N VAL A 238 -1.15 0.57 -15.62
CA VAL A 238 -0.35 -0.38 -14.85
C VAL A 238 1.14 -0.09 -14.99
N GLU A 239 1.64 0.07 -16.23
CA GLU A 239 3.04 0.39 -16.51
C GLU A 239 3.49 1.69 -15.81
N THR A 240 2.67 2.73 -15.89
CA THR A 240 2.98 4.05 -15.29
C THR A 240 3.00 3.98 -13.77
N LEU A 241 1.96 3.40 -13.17
CA LEU A 241 1.78 3.42 -11.71
C LEU A 241 2.67 2.41 -10.98
N SER A 242 3.16 1.41 -11.68
CA SER A 242 4.09 0.43 -11.10
C SER A 242 5.49 0.99 -10.86
N ALA A 243 5.90 2.04 -11.56
CA ALA A 243 7.23 2.67 -11.44
C ALA A 243 8.40 1.67 -11.46
N GLY A 244 8.27 0.62 -12.29
CA GLY A 244 9.26 -0.46 -12.38
C GLY A 244 9.12 -1.59 -11.35
N ASN A 245 8.21 -1.46 -10.37
CA ASN A 245 7.81 -2.58 -9.53
C ASN A 245 6.83 -3.47 -10.29
N VAL A 246 6.96 -4.79 -10.17
CA VAL A 246 6.05 -5.72 -10.85
C VAL A 246 4.94 -6.11 -9.87
N PRO A 247 3.67 -5.73 -10.12
CA PRO A 247 2.58 -6.19 -9.28
C PRO A 247 2.38 -7.71 -9.43
N GLU A 248 2.08 -8.42 -8.35
CA GLU A 248 1.71 -9.83 -8.38
C GLU A 248 0.41 -10.05 -9.15
N SER A 249 -0.49 -9.11 -9.05
CA SER A 249 -1.77 -9.12 -9.74
C SER A 249 -2.37 -7.73 -9.83
N VAL A 250 -3.21 -7.53 -10.83
CA VAL A 250 -3.95 -6.29 -11.04
C VAL A 250 -5.42 -6.62 -11.24
N GLY A 251 -6.28 -5.95 -10.48
CA GLY A 251 -7.72 -6.08 -10.61
C GLY A 251 -8.38 -4.78 -11.02
N VAL A 252 -9.42 -4.89 -11.83
CA VAL A 252 -10.17 -3.75 -12.37
C VAL A 252 -11.65 -3.93 -12.03
N SER A 253 -12.27 -2.91 -11.43
CA SER A 253 -13.71 -2.89 -11.16
C SER A 253 -14.53 -2.77 -12.45
N GLU A 254 -15.84 -2.92 -12.35
CA GLU A 254 -16.76 -2.42 -13.38
C GLU A 254 -16.74 -0.88 -13.41
N ILE A 255 -17.33 -0.29 -14.45
CA ILE A 255 -17.58 1.15 -14.50
C ILE A 255 -18.80 1.43 -13.65
N HIS A 256 -18.64 2.34 -12.69
CA HIS A 256 -19.72 2.81 -11.83
C HIS A 256 -20.20 4.21 -12.28
N LEU A 257 -21.50 4.46 -12.07
CA LEU A 257 -22.16 5.69 -12.46
C LEU A 257 -22.71 6.47 -11.25
N ARG A 258 -22.44 6.02 -10.05
CA ARG A 258 -22.94 6.60 -8.79
C ARG A 258 -21.86 6.53 -7.71
N LEU A 259 -21.52 7.65 -7.09
CA LEU A 259 -20.54 7.69 -5.98
C LEU A 259 -20.99 6.85 -4.75
N ALA A 260 -22.28 6.61 -4.61
CA ALA A 260 -22.81 5.69 -3.57
C ALA A 260 -22.35 4.22 -3.74
N GLU A 261 -21.80 3.86 -4.89
CA GLU A 261 -21.26 2.53 -5.20
C GLU A 261 -19.74 2.45 -4.99
N PHE A 262 -19.09 3.50 -4.47
CA PHE A 262 -17.64 3.57 -4.36
C PHE A 262 -17.02 2.41 -3.56
N ARG A 263 -17.66 1.99 -2.46
CA ARG A 263 -17.26 0.80 -1.71
C ARG A 263 -17.29 -0.47 -2.58
N VAL A 264 -18.32 -0.60 -3.40
CA VAL A 264 -18.47 -1.75 -4.31
C VAL A 264 -17.31 -1.77 -5.30
N ALA A 265 -17.01 -0.63 -5.94
CA ALA A 265 -15.90 -0.51 -6.90
C ALA A 265 -14.54 -0.88 -6.28
N LEU A 266 -14.25 -0.41 -5.05
CA LEU A 266 -13.02 -0.77 -4.34
C LEU A 266 -12.92 -2.29 -4.09
N ASN A 267 -14.02 -2.90 -3.65
CA ASN A 267 -14.07 -4.35 -3.42
C ASN A 267 -13.95 -5.15 -4.71
N GLU A 268 -14.62 -4.73 -5.78
CA GLU A 268 -14.54 -5.36 -7.08
C GLU A 268 -13.11 -5.41 -7.61
N ALA A 269 -12.39 -4.28 -7.56
CA ALA A 269 -11.00 -4.22 -7.97
C ALA A 269 -10.12 -5.15 -7.12
N ARG A 270 -10.30 -5.18 -5.79
CA ARG A 270 -9.57 -6.10 -4.91
C ARG A 270 -9.88 -7.56 -5.18
N PHE A 271 -11.16 -7.90 -5.36
CA PHE A 271 -11.57 -9.27 -5.66
C PHE A 271 -11.05 -9.75 -7.02
N ALA A 272 -11.01 -8.86 -8.00
CA ALA A 272 -10.43 -9.16 -9.30
C ALA A 272 -8.92 -9.40 -9.21
N ALA A 273 -8.18 -8.56 -8.48
CA ALA A 273 -6.75 -8.76 -8.23
C ALA A 273 -6.49 -10.08 -7.51
N LEU A 274 -7.26 -10.39 -6.45
CA LEU A 274 -7.13 -11.62 -5.70
C LEU A 274 -7.32 -12.87 -6.59
N ALA A 275 -8.36 -12.89 -7.41
CA ALA A 275 -8.59 -13.95 -8.36
C ALA A 275 -7.53 -14.02 -9.47
N GLY A 276 -6.87 -12.90 -9.75
CA GLY A 276 -5.80 -12.77 -10.73
C GLY A 276 -4.50 -13.49 -10.35
N ARG A 277 -4.22 -13.65 -9.05
CA ARG A 277 -3.00 -14.32 -8.55
C ARG A 277 -2.80 -15.75 -9.07
N THR A 278 -3.89 -16.40 -9.47
CA THR A 278 -3.88 -17.76 -10.03
C THR A 278 -4.00 -17.79 -11.55
N ARG A 279 -4.03 -16.64 -12.21
CA ARG A 279 -4.19 -16.50 -13.66
C ARG A 279 -2.92 -15.90 -14.27
N ASP A 280 -2.51 -16.42 -15.40
CA ASP A 280 -1.43 -15.86 -16.22
C ASP A 280 -2.00 -14.70 -17.08
N SER A 281 -2.29 -13.57 -16.41
CA SER A 281 -2.86 -12.38 -17.06
C SER A 281 -2.30 -11.11 -16.42
N GLU A 282 -1.98 -10.10 -17.22
CA GLU A 282 -1.47 -8.81 -16.74
C GLU A 282 -2.46 -8.09 -15.82
N TYR A 283 -3.76 -8.24 -16.05
CA TYR A 283 -4.84 -7.76 -15.18
C TYR A 283 -6.09 -8.61 -15.35
N VAL A 284 -6.96 -8.57 -14.35
CA VAL A 284 -8.26 -9.26 -14.34
C VAL A 284 -9.38 -8.25 -14.12
N ARG A 285 -10.39 -8.27 -14.98
CA ARG A 285 -11.62 -7.48 -14.81
C ARG A 285 -12.58 -8.21 -13.89
N TYR A 286 -13.28 -7.48 -13.04
CA TYR A 286 -14.29 -8.08 -12.16
C TYR A 286 -15.41 -8.76 -12.94
N GLU A 287 -15.81 -8.21 -14.08
CA GLU A 287 -16.81 -8.81 -14.98
C GLU A 287 -16.44 -10.21 -15.50
N ASP A 288 -15.13 -10.52 -15.58
CA ASP A 288 -14.61 -11.83 -16.05
C ASP A 288 -14.55 -12.90 -14.96
N LEU A 289 -14.92 -12.56 -13.72
CA LEU A 289 -14.89 -13.51 -12.59
C LEU A 289 -16.02 -14.53 -12.61
N GLY A 290 -17.01 -14.37 -13.49
CA GLY A 290 -18.14 -15.30 -13.57
C GLY A 290 -18.88 -15.42 -12.24
N THR A 291 -19.10 -16.65 -11.76
CA THR A 291 -19.83 -16.89 -10.50
C THR A 291 -19.11 -16.36 -9.26
N TYR A 292 -17.79 -16.13 -9.29
CA TYR A 292 -17.09 -15.52 -8.17
C TYR A 292 -17.55 -14.10 -7.85
N ARG A 293 -18.14 -13.38 -8.80
CA ARG A 293 -18.78 -12.07 -8.55
C ARG A 293 -19.87 -12.13 -7.48
N ALA A 294 -20.64 -13.24 -7.46
CA ALA A 294 -21.69 -13.46 -6.48
C ALA A 294 -21.17 -14.09 -5.17
N VAL A 295 -20.06 -14.82 -5.22
CA VAL A 295 -19.52 -15.56 -4.08
C VAL A 295 -18.61 -14.70 -3.21
N LEU A 296 -17.63 -14.00 -3.81
CA LEU A 296 -16.61 -13.26 -3.09
C LEU A 296 -17.16 -12.25 -2.07
N PRO A 297 -18.18 -11.44 -2.38
CA PRO A 297 -18.72 -10.47 -1.42
C PRO A 297 -19.28 -11.10 -0.14
N PHE A 298 -19.68 -12.37 -0.20
CA PHE A 298 -20.39 -13.07 0.88
C PHE A 298 -19.68 -14.32 1.40
N ALA A 299 -18.52 -14.68 0.83
CA ALA A 299 -17.83 -15.95 1.16
C ALA A 299 -17.50 -16.10 2.66
N ARG A 300 -17.39 -14.99 3.39
CA ARG A 300 -17.15 -14.97 4.84
C ARG A 300 -18.40 -14.90 5.69
N SER A 301 -19.60 -14.82 5.10
CA SER A 301 -20.83 -14.88 5.90
C SER A 301 -20.97 -16.25 6.56
N ALA A 302 -21.64 -16.28 7.72
CA ALA A 302 -21.87 -17.53 8.44
C ALA A 302 -22.67 -18.53 7.60
N GLU A 303 -23.62 -18.03 6.83
CA GLU A 303 -24.48 -18.83 5.96
C GLU A 303 -23.70 -19.51 4.84
N MET A 304 -22.83 -18.76 4.17
CA MET A 304 -21.99 -19.31 3.08
C MET A 304 -20.98 -20.33 3.61
N ARG A 305 -20.32 -20.02 4.72
CA ARG A 305 -19.39 -20.97 5.35
C ARG A 305 -20.11 -22.25 5.76
N HIS A 306 -21.23 -22.12 6.46
CA HIS A 306 -22.01 -23.28 6.89
C HIS A 306 -22.46 -24.15 5.72
N PHE A 307 -22.91 -23.53 4.63
CA PHE A 307 -23.25 -24.26 3.41
C PHE A 307 -22.05 -25.04 2.86
N ALA A 308 -20.90 -24.41 2.75
CA ALA A 308 -19.70 -25.08 2.25
C ALA A 308 -19.23 -26.21 3.18
N GLU A 309 -19.24 -25.99 4.50
CA GLU A 309 -18.89 -26.98 5.53
C GLU A 309 -19.80 -28.21 5.44
N GLN A 310 -21.13 -28.03 5.38
CA GLN A 310 -22.08 -29.14 5.26
C GLN A 310 -21.79 -30.05 4.05
N VAL A 311 -21.30 -29.50 2.95
CA VAL A 311 -21.04 -30.27 1.72
C VAL A 311 -19.64 -30.88 1.74
N LEU A 312 -18.63 -30.13 2.25
CA LEU A 312 -17.21 -30.49 2.08
C LEU A 312 -16.59 -31.19 3.30
N ASP A 313 -17.09 -30.95 4.53
CA ASP A 313 -16.51 -31.54 5.74
C ASP A 313 -16.60 -33.07 5.74
N PRO A 314 -17.68 -33.73 5.25
CA PRO A 314 -17.70 -35.19 5.13
C PRO A 314 -16.55 -35.75 4.28
N LEU A 315 -16.07 -34.99 3.26
CA LEU A 315 -14.92 -35.37 2.44
C LEU A 315 -13.61 -35.15 3.19
N ALA A 316 -13.50 -34.04 3.91
CA ALA A 316 -12.32 -33.72 4.70
C ALA A 316 -12.10 -34.75 5.82
N ASP A 317 -13.16 -35.13 6.54
CA ASP A 317 -13.13 -36.15 7.58
C ASP A 317 -12.74 -37.52 7.01
N HIS A 318 -13.34 -37.92 5.89
CA HIS A 318 -13.00 -39.16 5.20
C HIS A 318 -11.52 -39.16 4.74
N ASP A 319 -11.02 -38.06 4.20
CA ASP A 319 -9.63 -37.96 3.74
C ASP A 319 -8.63 -38.14 4.91
N ILE A 320 -8.95 -37.58 6.08
CA ILE A 320 -8.15 -37.71 7.30
C ILE A 320 -8.16 -39.17 7.78
N GLU A 321 -9.32 -39.80 7.86
CA GLU A 321 -9.48 -41.15 8.37
C GLU A 321 -8.87 -42.22 7.46
N ASN A 322 -8.95 -42.04 6.14
CA ASN A 322 -8.59 -43.04 5.15
C ASN A 322 -7.32 -42.70 4.35
N ASN A 323 -6.64 -41.58 4.69
CA ASN A 323 -5.49 -41.04 3.97
C ASN A 323 -5.71 -40.95 2.46
N THR A 324 -6.85 -40.35 2.09
CA THR A 324 -7.26 -40.10 0.70
C THR A 324 -7.14 -38.62 0.34
N ALA A 325 -7.44 -38.22 -0.90
CA ALA A 325 -7.39 -36.86 -1.41
C ALA A 325 -8.64 -36.55 -2.25
N LEU A 326 -9.82 -36.86 -1.70
CA LEU A 326 -11.09 -36.68 -2.40
C LEU A 326 -11.47 -35.21 -2.48
N LEU A 327 -11.27 -34.48 -1.41
CA LEU A 327 -11.54 -33.04 -1.34
C LEU A 327 -10.65 -32.25 -2.29
N GLU A 328 -9.34 -32.57 -2.33
CA GLU A 328 -8.41 -32.00 -3.31
C GLU A 328 -8.84 -32.33 -4.74
N THR A 329 -9.28 -33.57 -4.98
CA THR A 329 -9.75 -34.02 -6.28
C THR A 329 -11.01 -33.27 -6.72
N LEU A 330 -12.00 -33.10 -5.85
CA LEU A 330 -13.20 -32.31 -6.13
C LEU A 330 -12.84 -30.86 -6.41
N THR A 331 -11.99 -30.25 -5.59
CA THR A 331 -11.51 -28.85 -5.77
C THR A 331 -10.85 -28.69 -7.13
N GLY A 332 -9.88 -29.55 -7.47
CA GLY A 332 -9.20 -29.50 -8.76
C GLY A 332 -10.15 -29.75 -9.95
N TYR A 333 -11.12 -30.64 -9.80
CA TYR A 333 -12.13 -30.90 -10.84
C TYR A 333 -13.01 -29.67 -11.10
N VAL A 334 -13.50 -29.01 -10.04
CA VAL A 334 -14.32 -27.80 -10.16
C VAL A 334 -13.54 -26.62 -10.74
N LEU A 335 -12.34 -26.37 -10.23
CA LEU A 335 -11.50 -25.25 -10.67
C LEU A 335 -10.99 -25.45 -12.10
N ALA A 336 -10.82 -26.68 -12.56
CA ALA A 336 -10.47 -27.02 -13.92
C ALA A 336 -11.70 -27.03 -14.90
N GLY A 337 -12.81 -26.41 -14.52
CA GLY A 337 -13.99 -26.30 -15.38
C GLY A 337 -14.83 -27.58 -15.50
N CYS A 338 -14.81 -28.44 -14.49
CA CYS A 338 -15.60 -29.67 -14.38
C CYS A 338 -15.34 -30.66 -15.52
N THR A 339 -14.09 -30.72 -16.01
CA THR A 339 -13.67 -31.69 -17.02
C THR A 339 -12.58 -32.61 -16.51
N PHE A 340 -12.73 -33.94 -16.74
CA PHE A 340 -11.73 -34.92 -16.26
C PHE A 340 -10.33 -34.70 -16.85
N LYS A 341 -10.27 -34.33 -18.13
CA LYS A 341 -9.01 -34.09 -18.83
C LYS A 341 -8.25 -32.90 -18.22
N ALA A 342 -8.94 -31.79 -17.95
CA ALA A 342 -8.32 -30.61 -17.37
C ALA A 342 -7.93 -30.86 -15.89
N ALA A 343 -8.83 -31.52 -15.13
CA ALA A 343 -8.52 -31.90 -13.74
C ALA A 343 -7.32 -32.84 -13.64
N ALA A 344 -7.20 -33.81 -14.55
CA ALA A 344 -6.07 -34.76 -14.62
C ALA A 344 -4.74 -34.00 -14.85
N ALA A 345 -4.74 -32.99 -15.72
CA ALA A 345 -3.57 -32.15 -15.97
C ALA A 345 -3.18 -31.33 -14.73
N VAL A 346 -4.14 -30.66 -14.10
CA VAL A 346 -3.89 -29.82 -12.89
C VAL A 346 -3.42 -30.65 -11.70
N LEU A 347 -4.01 -31.84 -11.47
CA LEU A 347 -3.69 -32.69 -10.31
C LEU A 347 -2.54 -33.68 -10.59
N ALA A 348 -1.94 -33.64 -11.80
CA ALA A 348 -0.91 -34.59 -12.22
C ALA A 348 -1.32 -36.07 -12.01
N GLN A 349 -2.60 -36.40 -12.28
CA GLN A 349 -3.20 -37.72 -12.11
C GLN A 349 -3.79 -38.23 -13.42
N HIS A 350 -4.00 -39.55 -13.53
CA HIS A 350 -4.69 -40.11 -14.68
C HIS A 350 -6.21 -39.86 -14.61
N GLU A 351 -6.87 -39.60 -15.75
CA GLU A 351 -8.31 -39.34 -15.79
C GLU A 351 -9.17 -40.40 -15.10
N ASN A 352 -8.78 -41.70 -15.21
CA ASN A 352 -9.48 -42.78 -14.55
C ASN A 352 -9.39 -42.69 -13.02
N THR A 353 -8.27 -42.22 -12.49
CA THR A 353 -8.09 -41.98 -11.04
C THR A 353 -9.03 -40.87 -10.57
N ILE A 354 -9.08 -39.78 -11.33
CA ILE A 354 -10.00 -38.66 -11.00
C ILE A 354 -11.46 -39.15 -11.06
N ARG A 355 -11.83 -39.91 -12.08
CA ARG A 355 -13.19 -40.47 -12.23
C ARG A 355 -13.57 -41.38 -11.03
N TYR A 356 -12.68 -42.28 -10.66
CA TYR A 356 -12.86 -43.15 -9.49
C TYR A 356 -13.06 -42.36 -8.20
N ARG A 357 -12.22 -41.32 -8.00
CA ARG A 357 -12.34 -40.46 -6.81
C ARG A 357 -13.62 -39.63 -6.82
N MET A 358 -14.06 -39.13 -7.97
CA MET A 358 -15.33 -38.42 -8.10
C MET A 358 -16.54 -39.32 -7.87
N ASP A 359 -16.49 -40.59 -8.24
CA ASP A 359 -17.54 -41.54 -7.87
C ASP A 359 -17.57 -41.71 -6.31
N LYS A 360 -16.43 -41.77 -5.64
CA LYS A 360 -16.35 -41.78 -4.18
C LYS A 360 -16.84 -40.48 -3.53
N VAL A 361 -16.56 -39.32 -4.12
CA VAL A 361 -17.12 -38.03 -3.68
C VAL A 361 -18.62 -38.11 -3.68
N SER A 362 -19.24 -38.66 -4.75
CA SER A 362 -20.70 -38.82 -4.84
C SER A 362 -21.23 -39.78 -3.79
N ASP A 363 -20.55 -40.88 -3.51
CA ASP A 363 -20.95 -41.86 -2.49
C ASP A 363 -20.99 -41.25 -1.07
N ILE A 364 -20.00 -40.37 -0.76
CA ILE A 364 -19.84 -39.79 0.59
C ILE A 364 -20.77 -38.60 0.79
N THR A 365 -20.86 -37.71 -0.20
CA THR A 365 -21.66 -36.47 -0.10
C THR A 365 -23.14 -36.73 -0.40
N GLY A 366 -23.48 -37.86 -1.05
CA GLY A 366 -24.81 -38.09 -1.58
C GLY A 366 -25.16 -37.23 -2.80
N LEU A 367 -24.19 -36.48 -3.35
CA LEU A 367 -24.34 -35.54 -4.48
C LEU A 367 -23.60 -36.08 -5.72
N SER A 368 -24.33 -36.38 -6.78
CA SER A 368 -23.77 -36.92 -8.02
C SER A 368 -23.19 -35.81 -8.90
N TYR A 369 -21.93 -35.89 -9.23
CA TYR A 369 -21.30 -34.96 -10.20
C TYR A 369 -21.87 -35.17 -11.63
N LYS A 370 -22.63 -36.22 -11.89
CA LYS A 370 -23.27 -36.52 -13.17
C LYS A 370 -24.61 -35.80 -13.34
N GLU A 371 -25.21 -35.36 -12.23
CA GLU A 371 -26.49 -34.65 -12.20
C GLU A 371 -26.19 -33.13 -12.08
N HIS A 372 -26.74 -32.35 -13.02
CA HIS A 372 -26.39 -30.93 -13.16
C HIS A 372 -26.63 -30.15 -11.86
N ASP A 373 -27.82 -30.23 -11.29
CA ASP A 373 -28.20 -29.49 -10.09
C ASP A 373 -27.32 -29.88 -8.88
N GLN A 374 -26.92 -31.15 -8.78
CA GLN A 374 -26.06 -31.62 -7.68
C GLN A 374 -24.59 -31.21 -7.89
N LEU A 375 -24.12 -31.17 -9.14
CA LEU A 375 -22.80 -30.65 -9.48
C LEU A 375 -22.73 -29.14 -9.19
N GLU A 376 -23.81 -28.37 -9.38
CA GLU A 376 -23.87 -26.97 -8.99
C GLU A 376 -23.65 -26.79 -7.49
N VAL A 377 -24.28 -27.61 -6.65
CA VAL A 377 -24.08 -27.59 -5.19
C VAL A 377 -22.64 -27.88 -4.84
N LEU A 378 -22.01 -28.92 -5.39
CA LEU A 378 -20.60 -29.25 -5.18
C LEU A 378 -19.68 -28.10 -5.64
N SER A 379 -19.97 -27.55 -6.82
CA SER A 379 -19.18 -26.44 -7.39
C SER A 379 -19.28 -25.17 -6.57
N LEU A 380 -20.49 -24.85 -6.08
CA LEU A 380 -20.69 -23.67 -5.24
C LEU A 380 -19.97 -23.81 -3.89
N ALA A 381 -20.06 -24.96 -3.24
CA ALA A 381 -19.39 -25.22 -1.99
C ALA A 381 -17.85 -25.05 -2.12
N VAL A 382 -17.25 -25.63 -3.18
CA VAL A 382 -15.83 -25.47 -3.49
C VAL A 382 -15.47 -24.00 -3.70
N LYS A 383 -16.25 -23.26 -4.51
CA LYS A 383 -15.98 -21.85 -4.80
C LYS A 383 -16.08 -20.95 -3.56
N ILE A 384 -17.04 -21.22 -2.67
CA ILE A 384 -17.17 -20.50 -1.40
C ILE A 384 -15.93 -20.73 -0.53
N ARG A 385 -15.48 -21.98 -0.38
CA ARG A 385 -14.30 -22.31 0.41
C ARG A 385 -13.04 -21.67 -0.16
N GLU A 386 -12.83 -21.76 -1.47
CA GLU A 386 -11.68 -21.14 -2.13
C GLU A 386 -11.72 -19.61 -2.02
N ALA A 387 -12.90 -18.99 -2.21
CA ALA A 387 -13.07 -17.56 -1.99
C ALA A 387 -12.77 -17.14 -0.55
N GLY A 388 -13.19 -17.93 0.44
CA GLY A 388 -12.86 -17.70 1.86
C GLY A 388 -11.35 -17.72 2.10
N ARG A 389 -10.65 -18.75 1.59
CA ARG A 389 -9.19 -18.89 1.68
C ARG A 389 -8.46 -17.70 1.04
N LEU A 390 -8.85 -17.34 -0.17
CA LEU A 390 -8.29 -16.19 -0.87
C LEU A 390 -8.48 -14.87 -0.10
N LEU A 391 -9.63 -14.66 0.53
CA LEU A 391 -9.91 -13.47 1.33
C LEU A 391 -9.09 -13.42 2.63
N GLU A 392 -8.73 -14.55 3.23
CA GLU A 392 -7.82 -14.61 4.38
C GLU A 392 -6.42 -14.11 4.02
N GLU A 393 -5.93 -14.43 2.82
CA GLU A 393 -4.64 -13.96 2.30
C GLU A 393 -4.58 -12.44 2.07
N LEU A 394 -5.72 -11.75 1.90
CA LEU A 394 -5.77 -10.29 1.75
C LEU A 394 -5.65 -9.51 3.08
N GLU A 395 -5.88 -10.16 4.21
CA GLU A 395 -5.92 -9.51 5.52
C GLU A 395 -4.71 -9.85 6.40
N GLY A 396 -3.95 -10.88 6.03
CA GLY A 396 -2.69 -11.27 6.68
C GLY A 396 -1.51 -10.53 6.13
#